data_45f94c934076a8a7e30ab59084ec5138
#
_entry.id   45f94c934076a8a7e30ab59084ec5138
#
_cell.length_a   1.000
_cell.length_b   1.000
_cell.length_c   1.000
_cell.angle_alpha   90.00
_cell.angle_beta   90.00
_cell.angle_gamma   90.00
#
_symmetry.space_group_name_H-M   'P 1'
#
loop_
_entity.id
_entity.type
_entity.pdbx_description
1 polymer ?
#
loop_
_entity_poly.entity_id
_entity_poly.type
_entity_poly.pdbx_seq_one_letter_code
_entity_poly.pdbx_strand_id
1 'polypeptide(L)'
;GVEGWDIPDGYLCPPIPGRADYIHHLADLLAFGNDGTIPLGHSVRGLDVGVGASCVYPIVGCHEYRWRFVGSDIDAVAIESSSRIVALNPFLAEVVECRLQPSSADIFRNIIQPDERFDFTLCNPPFHASPQEAAAGSQRKFRNLGHSRGEKVVLNFGGQANELWCEG
;
A
#
# COMPACT_ATOMS: atom_id res chain seq x y z
N GLY A 1 -2.78 11.91 -15.38
CA GLY A 1 -2.82 10.49 -14.99
C GLY A 1 -1.45 10.03 -14.52
N VAL A 2 -1.35 8.81 -14.05
CA VAL A 2 -0.08 8.17 -13.66
C VAL A 2 0.49 7.45 -14.89
N GLU A 3 1.75 7.71 -15.21
CA GLU A 3 2.47 7.06 -16.32
C GLU A 3 3.19 5.81 -15.82
N GLY A 4 3.25 4.78 -16.67
CA GLY A 4 4.00 3.56 -16.38
C GLY A 4 3.57 2.83 -15.10
N TRP A 5 2.31 3.00 -14.67
CA TRP A 5 1.75 2.24 -13.56
C TRP A 5 1.49 0.81 -14.01
N ASP A 6 2.47 -0.02 -13.73
CA ASP A 6 2.51 -1.41 -14.11
C ASP A 6 2.97 -2.23 -12.90
N ILE A 7 2.24 -3.30 -12.60
CA ILE A 7 2.48 -4.16 -11.46
C ILE A 7 3.11 -5.45 -11.98
N PRO A 8 4.20 -5.95 -11.36
CA PRO A 8 4.82 -7.20 -11.79
C PRO A 8 3.84 -8.37 -11.77
N ASP A 9 4.03 -9.30 -12.69
CA ASP A 9 3.21 -10.51 -12.77
C ASP A 9 3.17 -11.24 -11.41
N GLY A 10 1.96 -11.63 -11.01
CA GLY A 10 1.75 -12.34 -9.76
C GLY A 10 1.64 -11.44 -8.52
N TYR A 11 1.78 -10.13 -8.63
CA TYR A 11 1.54 -9.19 -7.53
C TYR A 11 0.10 -8.73 -7.47
N LEU A 12 -0.32 -8.30 -6.26
CA LEU A 12 -1.69 -7.89 -6.00
C LEU A 12 -2.03 -6.59 -6.75
N CYS A 13 -3.06 -6.65 -7.59
CA CYS A 13 -3.69 -5.46 -8.12
C CYS A 13 -4.72 -4.93 -7.11
N PRO A 14 -4.50 -3.74 -6.50
CA PRO A 14 -5.37 -3.25 -5.45
C PRO A 14 -6.71 -2.77 -6.00
N PRO A 15 -7.83 -2.95 -5.28
CA PRO A 15 -9.11 -2.32 -5.61
C PRO A 15 -9.03 -0.82 -5.32
N ILE A 16 -8.74 -0.02 -6.36
CA ILE A 16 -8.44 1.43 -6.25
C ILE A 16 -9.49 2.22 -5.46
N PRO A 17 -10.83 2.05 -5.64
CA PRO A 17 -11.81 2.84 -4.89
C PRO A 17 -11.64 2.72 -3.38
N GLY A 18 -11.53 1.49 -2.85
CA GLY A 18 -11.34 1.29 -1.41
C GLY A 18 -10.00 1.80 -0.89
N ARG A 19 -8.97 1.86 -1.73
CA ARG A 19 -7.67 2.44 -1.37
C ARG A 19 -7.74 3.97 -1.33
N ALA A 20 -8.46 4.58 -2.27
CA ALA A 20 -8.72 6.01 -2.26
C ALA A 20 -9.55 6.42 -1.03
N ASP A 21 -10.62 5.69 -0.71
CA ASP A 21 -11.44 5.92 0.49
C ASP A 21 -10.60 5.92 1.77
N TYR A 22 -9.63 5.00 1.87
CA TYR A 22 -8.74 4.95 3.05
C TYR A 22 -7.93 6.25 3.22
N ILE A 23 -7.37 6.78 2.13
CA ILE A 23 -6.63 8.05 2.15
C ILE A 23 -7.57 9.23 2.48
N HIS A 24 -8.80 9.24 1.95
CA HIS A 24 -9.78 10.29 2.25
C HIS A 24 -10.21 10.27 3.73
N HIS A 25 -10.46 9.08 4.30
CA HIS A 25 -10.74 8.98 5.74
C HIS A 25 -9.56 9.39 6.61
N LEU A 26 -8.32 9.13 6.17
CA LEU A 26 -7.14 9.62 6.86
C LEU A 26 -7.03 11.14 6.80
N ALA A 27 -7.40 11.75 5.68
CA ALA A 27 -7.46 13.20 5.55
C ALA A 27 -8.50 13.82 6.51
N ASP A 28 -9.67 13.20 6.62
CA ASP A 28 -10.69 13.60 7.59
C ASP A 28 -10.19 13.47 9.03
N LEU A 29 -9.46 12.40 9.34
CA LEU A 29 -8.86 12.20 10.66
C LEU A 29 -7.85 13.30 11.00
N LEU A 30 -7.00 13.70 10.05
CA LEU A 30 -6.04 14.78 10.24
C LEU A 30 -6.75 16.13 10.42
N ALA A 31 -7.89 16.32 9.76
CA ALA A 31 -8.69 17.54 9.92
C ALA A 31 -9.20 17.72 11.36
N PHE A 32 -9.50 16.66 12.10
CA PHE A 32 -9.90 16.75 13.52
C PHE A 32 -8.83 17.42 14.39
N GLY A 33 -7.55 17.18 14.09
CA GLY A 33 -6.43 17.82 14.78
C GLY A 33 -6.05 19.21 14.22
N ASN A 34 -6.77 19.71 13.23
CA ASN A 34 -6.47 20.92 12.47
C ASN A 34 -7.74 21.79 12.24
N ASP A 35 -8.50 22.01 13.31
CA ASP A 35 -9.71 22.86 13.33
C ASP A 35 -10.72 22.53 12.22
N GLY A 36 -10.87 21.26 11.89
CA GLY A 36 -11.77 20.77 10.85
C GLY A 36 -11.28 21.00 9.42
N THR A 37 -10.04 21.46 9.24
CA THR A 37 -9.47 21.73 7.93
C THR A 37 -8.47 20.64 7.53
N ILE A 38 -8.66 20.01 6.37
CA ILE A 38 -7.72 19.03 5.85
C ILE A 38 -6.38 19.71 5.58
N PRO A 39 -5.27 19.26 6.21
CA PRO A 39 -3.95 19.83 5.95
C PRO A 39 -3.45 19.42 4.57
N LEU A 40 -3.03 20.39 3.76
CA LEU A 40 -2.55 20.20 2.39
C LEU A 40 -1.06 20.53 2.27
N GLY A 41 -0.44 19.92 1.27
CA GLY A 41 0.93 20.27 0.85
C GLY A 41 2.01 19.39 1.45
N HIS A 42 3.24 19.66 1.04
CA HIS A 42 4.41 18.85 1.33
C HIS A 42 4.91 18.93 2.78
N SER A 43 4.30 19.75 3.61
CA SER A 43 4.56 19.76 5.06
C SER A 43 3.99 18.53 5.76
N VAL A 44 2.95 17.92 5.21
CA VAL A 44 2.36 16.68 5.72
C VAL A 44 3.15 15.50 5.18
N ARG A 45 3.62 14.65 6.08
CA ARG A 45 4.44 13.48 5.72
C ARG A 45 3.86 12.19 6.29
N GLY A 46 3.56 11.23 5.40
CA GLY A 46 3.07 9.91 5.75
C GLY A 46 4.14 8.84 5.63
N LEU A 47 4.02 7.79 6.45
CA LEU A 47 4.76 6.54 6.29
C LEU A 47 3.80 5.42 5.92
N ASP A 48 3.98 4.85 4.73
CA ASP A 48 3.24 3.69 4.23
C ASP A 48 4.02 2.41 4.51
N VAL A 49 3.55 1.60 5.45
CA VAL A 49 4.16 0.32 5.84
C VAL A 49 3.52 -0.79 5.02
N GLY A 50 4.31 -1.44 4.18
CA GLY A 50 3.82 -2.37 3.17
C GLY A 50 3.28 -1.64 1.94
N VAL A 51 4.10 -0.77 1.34
CA VAL A 51 3.71 0.06 0.18
C VAL A 51 3.30 -0.77 -1.03
N GLY A 52 3.80 -2.00 -1.12
CA GLY A 52 3.54 -2.94 -2.20
C GLY A 52 4.07 -2.48 -3.56
N ALA A 53 3.90 -3.34 -4.56
CA ALA A 53 4.38 -3.06 -5.91
C ALA A 53 3.59 -1.95 -6.64
N SER A 54 2.41 -1.59 -6.14
CA SER A 54 1.49 -0.64 -6.79
C SER A 54 1.70 0.81 -6.37
N CYS A 55 2.32 1.07 -5.22
CA CYS A 55 2.51 2.43 -4.65
C CYS A 55 1.19 3.24 -4.52
N VAL A 56 0.06 2.58 -4.35
CA VAL A 56 -1.27 3.19 -4.52
C VAL A 56 -1.57 4.29 -3.51
N TYR A 57 -1.23 4.10 -2.23
CA TYR A 57 -1.50 5.10 -1.20
C TYR A 57 -0.68 6.38 -1.37
N PRO A 58 0.64 6.33 -1.60
CA PRO A 58 1.41 7.51 -1.95
C PRO A 58 0.90 8.22 -3.20
N ILE A 59 0.53 7.49 -4.26
CA ILE A 59 -0.03 8.09 -5.48
C ILE A 59 -1.28 8.91 -5.16
N VAL A 60 -2.26 8.32 -4.45
CA VAL A 60 -3.51 9.03 -4.11
C VAL A 60 -3.23 10.21 -3.18
N GLY A 61 -2.44 10.03 -2.13
CA GLY A 61 -2.16 11.09 -1.16
C GLY A 61 -1.39 12.27 -1.77
N CYS A 62 -0.43 12.00 -2.66
CA CYS A 62 0.30 13.05 -3.39
C CYS A 62 -0.61 13.80 -4.37
N HIS A 63 -1.47 13.07 -5.11
CA HIS A 63 -2.35 13.66 -6.11
C HIS A 63 -3.42 14.54 -5.49
N GLU A 64 -4.13 14.01 -4.48
CA GLU A 64 -5.29 14.68 -3.88
C GLU A 64 -4.89 15.76 -2.87
N TYR A 65 -3.89 15.49 -2.04
CA TYR A 65 -3.56 16.34 -0.88
C TYR A 65 -2.18 16.97 -0.93
N ARG A 66 -1.36 16.62 -1.94
CA ARG A 66 0.03 17.05 -2.07
C ARG A 66 0.91 16.66 -0.87
N TRP A 67 0.59 15.56 -0.22
CA TRP A 67 1.38 15.03 0.89
C TRP A 67 2.69 14.40 0.39
N ARG A 68 3.66 14.25 1.29
CA ARG A 68 4.89 13.51 1.05
C ARG A 68 4.81 12.14 1.69
N PHE A 69 5.48 11.16 1.10
CA PHE A 69 5.50 9.80 1.63
C PHE A 69 6.89 9.19 1.69
N VAL A 70 7.08 8.35 2.71
CA VAL A 70 8.03 7.25 2.67
C VAL A 70 7.20 5.97 2.58
N GLY A 71 7.47 5.14 1.59
CA GLY A 71 6.89 3.81 1.47
C GLY A 71 7.93 2.77 1.84
N SER A 72 7.61 1.83 2.70
CA SER A 72 8.50 0.71 3.05
C SER A 72 7.88 -0.62 2.72
N ASP A 73 8.70 -1.58 2.34
CA ASP A 73 8.29 -2.98 2.13
C ASP A 73 9.46 -3.91 2.42
N ILE A 74 9.16 -5.16 2.78
CA ILE A 74 10.16 -6.23 2.95
C ILE A 74 10.52 -6.90 1.62
N ASP A 75 9.70 -6.71 0.60
CA ASP A 75 9.87 -7.31 -0.72
C ASP A 75 10.66 -6.37 -1.65
N ALA A 76 11.84 -6.81 -2.04
CA ALA A 76 12.71 -6.03 -2.93
C ALA A 76 12.08 -5.79 -4.32
N VAL A 77 11.30 -6.73 -4.84
CA VAL A 77 10.61 -6.58 -6.13
C VAL A 77 9.49 -5.55 -6.03
N ALA A 78 8.75 -5.53 -4.92
CA ALA A 78 7.74 -4.51 -4.67
C ALA A 78 8.37 -3.12 -4.59
N ILE A 79 9.51 -2.97 -3.89
CA ILE A 79 10.25 -1.71 -3.79
C ILE A 79 10.81 -1.26 -5.15
N GLU A 80 11.35 -2.18 -5.96
CA GLU A 80 11.81 -1.87 -7.31
C GLU A 80 10.67 -1.36 -8.19
N SER A 81 9.51 -2.05 -8.16
CA SER A 81 8.33 -1.65 -8.91
C SER A 81 7.81 -0.27 -8.49
N SER A 82 7.60 -0.06 -7.18
CA SER A 82 7.12 1.22 -6.65
C SER A 82 8.09 2.36 -6.94
N SER A 83 9.40 2.12 -6.80
CA SER A 83 10.45 3.11 -7.13
C SER A 83 10.45 3.47 -8.63
N ARG A 84 10.21 2.50 -9.50
CA ARG A 84 10.07 2.73 -10.94
C ARG A 84 8.86 3.60 -11.24
N ILE A 85 7.71 3.31 -10.64
CA ILE A 85 6.50 4.13 -10.78
C ILE A 85 6.79 5.57 -10.33
N VAL A 86 7.42 5.75 -9.18
CA VAL A 86 7.80 7.07 -8.65
C VAL A 86 8.69 7.81 -9.64
N ALA A 87 9.74 7.17 -10.15
CA ALA A 87 10.70 7.79 -11.06
C ALA A 87 10.09 8.22 -12.41
N LEU A 88 9.06 7.49 -12.90
CA LEU A 88 8.37 7.81 -14.14
C LEU A 88 7.35 8.97 -14.01
N ASN A 89 7.04 9.38 -12.78
CA ASN A 89 6.03 10.39 -12.52
C ASN A 89 6.61 11.61 -11.80
N PRO A 90 6.85 12.73 -12.48
CA PRO A 90 7.49 13.90 -11.90
C PRO A 90 6.81 14.42 -10.62
N PHE A 91 5.48 14.31 -10.52
CA PHE A 91 4.75 14.74 -9.32
C PHE A 91 4.97 13.85 -8.09
N LEU A 92 5.56 12.66 -8.26
CA LEU A 92 5.94 11.74 -7.19
C LEU A 92 7.44 11.79 -6.87
N ALA A 93 8.27 12.03 -7.89
CA ALA A 93 9.72 11.83 -7.82
C ALA A 93 10.44 12.61 -6.70
N GLU A 94 9.92 13.79 -6.32
CA GLU A 94 10.50 14.61 -5.27
C GLU A 94 9.83 14.44 -3.90
N VAL A 95 8.71 13.73 -3.85
CA VAL A 95 7.85 13.68 -2.66
C VAL A 95 7.57 12.27 -2.14
N VAL A 96 7.95 11.24 -2.90
CA VAL A 96 7.83 9.83 -2.49
C VAL A 96 9.20 9.17 -2.50
N GLU A 97 9.56 8.53 -1.40
CA GLU A 97 10.76 7.72 -1.26
C GLU A 97 10.37 6.29 -0.89
N CYS A 98 10.87 5.30 -1.64
CA CYS A 98 10.63 3.88 -1.34
C CYS A 98 11.87 3.28 -0.66
N ARG A 99 11.68 2.56 0.45
CA ARG A 99 12.75 2.00 1.30
C ARG A 99 12.53 0.51 1.53
N LEU A 100 13.55 -0.29 1.25
CA LEU A 100 13.53 -1.71 1.58
C LEU A 100 13.72 -1.90 3.09
N GLN A 101 12.79 -2.61 3.73
CA GLN A 101 12.95 -3.10 5.10
C GLN A 101 13.72 -4.43 5.08
N PRO A 102 14.96 -4.46 5.59
CA PRO A 102 15.79 -5.65 5.49
C PRO A 102 15.40 -6.77 6.47
N SER A 103 14.54 -6.48 7.44
CA SER A 103 14.14 -7.41 8.50
C SER A 103 12.62 -7.50 8.60
N SER A 104 12.05 -8.68 8.41
CA SER A 104 10.60 -8.91 8.59
C SER A 104 10.12 -8.77 10.04
N ALA A 105 11.04 -8.80 11.01
CA ALA A 105 10.72 -8.60 12.42
C ALA A 105 10.65 -7.13 12.83
N ASP A 106 11.06 -6.22 11.95
CA ASP A 106 11.11 -4.79 12.24
C ASP A 106 10.13 -4.02 11.33
N ILE A 107 9.45 -3.02 11.90
CA ILE A 107 8.55 -2.14 11.13
C ILE A 107 9.26 -0.81 10.85
N PHE A 108 9.71 -0.15 11.89
CA PHE A 108 10.26 1.22 11.80
C PHE A 108 11.80 1.28 11.84
N ARG A 109 12.44 0.27 12.43
CA ARG A 109 13.89 0.20 12.52
C ARG A 109 14.48 0.16 11.12
N ASN A 110 15.53 0.93 10.88
CA ASN A 110 16.21 1.13 9.58
C ASN A 110 15.34 1.81 8.49
N ILE A 111 14.05 2.07 8.76
CA ILE A 111 13.17 2.81 7.86
C ILE A 111 13.12 4.28 8.26
N ILE A 112 12.84 4.57 9.53
CA ILE A 112 12.79 5.96 10.02
C ILE A 112 14.20 6.42 10.36
N GLN A 113 14.64 7.52 9.74
CA GLN A 113 15.92 8.16 10.04
C GLN A 113 15.84 8.98 11.35
N PRO A 114 16.96 9.25 12.05
CA PRO A 114 16.95 9.89 13.37
C PRO A 114 16.19 11.22 13.45
N ASP A 115 16.27 12.04 12.40
CA ASP A 115 15.67 13.37 12.37
C ASP A 115 14.33 13.43 11.63
N GLU A 116 13.82 12.29 11.18
CA GLU A 116 12.54 12.24 10.49
C GLU A 116 11.37 12.28 11.45
N ARG A 117 10.30 12.94 11.00
CA ARG A 117 9.01 12.97 11.66
C ARG A 117 7.93 12.69 10.62
N PHE A 118 6.90 12.02 11.06
CA PHE A 118 5.73 11.67 10.26
C PHE A 118 4.48 12.15 10.98
N ASP A 119 3.54 12.73 10.24
CA ASP A 119 2.25 13.17 10.77
C ASP A 119 1.32 11.98 10.97
N PHE A 120 1.52 10.92 10.16
CA PHE A 120 0.77 9.68 10.28
C PHE A 120 1.56 8.48 9.74
N THR A 121 1.14 7.30 10.17
CA THR A 121 1.53 6.03 9.55
C THR A 121 0.26 5.31 9.07
N LEU A 122 0.39 4.59 7.98
CA LEU A 122 -0.67 3.72 7.48
C LEU A 122 -0.10 2.35 7.12
N CYS A 123 -0.95 1.34 7.14
CA CYS A 123 -0.61 -0.02 6.76
C CYS A 123 -1.86 -0.74 6.28
N ASN A 124 -1.69 -1.54 5.25
CA ASN A 124 -2.70 -2.51 4.86
C ASN A 124 -2.07 -3.91 4.89
N PRO A 125 -1.97 -4.53 6.07
CA PRO A 125 -1.27 -5.78 6.25
C PRO A 125 -1.99 -6.95 5.58
N PRO A 126 -1.30 -8.07 5.31
CA PRO A 126 -1.97 -9.31 4.98
C PRO A 126 -2.88 -9.75 6.13
N PHE A 127 -4.11 -10.21 5.77
CA PHE A 127 -5.16 -10.51 6.76
C PHE A 127 -5.26 -11.99 7.16
N HIS A 128 -4.42 -12.84 6.59
CA HIS A 128 -4.43 -14.28 6.86
C HIS A 128 -3.15 -14.70 7.58
N ALA A 129 -3.27 -15.61 8.53
CA ALA A 129 -2.14 -16.15 9.27
C ALA A 129 -1.46 -17.34 8.55
N SER A 130 -2.06 -17.85 7.46
CA SER A 130 -1.51 -18.97 6.72
C SER A 130 -2.02 -19.05 5.27
N PRO A 131 -1.31 -19.78 4.38
CA PRO A 131 -1.78 -20.04 3.01
C PRO A 131 -3.13 -20.76 2.98
N GLN A 132 -3.37 -21.66 3.94
CA GLN A 132 -4.62 -22.43 4.03
C GLN A 132 -5.80 -21.50 4.35
N GLU A 133 -5.61 -20.55 5.25
CA GLU A 133 -6.62 -19.57 5.62
C GLU A 133 -6.92 -18.63 4.44
N ALA A 134 -5.90 -18.16 3.74
CA ALA A 134 -6.06 -17.33 2.53
C ALA A 134 -6.84 -18.08 1.44
N ALA A 135 -6.53 -19.36 1.21
CA ALA A 135 -7.24 -20.22 0.26
C ALA A 135 -8.71 -20.45 0.67
N ALA A 136 -8.97 -20.69 1.96
CA ALA A 136 -10.32 -20.88 2.48
C ALA A 136 -11.17 -19.60 2.36
N GLY A 137 -10.58 -18.44 2.58
CA GLY A 137 -11.22 -17.13 2.38
C GLY A 137 -11.64 -16.91 0.93
N SER A 138 -10.75 -17.25 -0.02
CA SER A 138 -11.01 -17.16 -1.45
C SER A 138 -12.14 -18.11 -1.87
N GLN A 139 -12.13 -19.36 -1.39
CA GLN A 139 -13.20 -20.32 -1.69
C GLN A 139 -14.58 -19.90 -1.13
N ARG A 140 -14.59 -19.26 0.05
CA ARG A 140 -15.84 -18.76 0.65
C ARG A 140 -16.43 -17.61 -0.18
N LYS A 141 -15.60 -16.66 -0.63
CA LYS A 141 -16.02 -15.59 -1.54
C LYS A 141 -16.56 -16.13 -2.86
N PHE A 142 -15.87 -17.13 -3.42
CA PHE A 142 -16.28 -17.79 -4.66
C PHE A 142 -17.68 -18.41 -4.57
N ARG A 143 -17.93 -19.15 -3.49
CA ARG A 143 -19.24 -19.77 -3.24
C ARG A 143 -20.35 -18.74 -3.05
N ASN A 144 -20.05 -17.59 -2.43
CA ASN A 144 -21.03 -16.52 -2.22
C ASN A 144 -21.36 -15.75 -3.51
N LEU A 145 -20.47 -15.77 -4.51
CA LEU A 145 -20.69 -15.16 -5.83
C LEU A 145 -21.43 -16.09 -6.81
N GLY A 146 -21.85 -17.29 -6.37
CA GLY A 146 -22.69 -18.18 -7.17
C GLY A 146 -21.97 -18.95 -8.29
N HIS A 147 -20.65 -18.98 -8.29
CA HIS A 147 -19.86 -19.74 -9.26
C HIS A 147 -19.76 -21.23 -8.86
N SER A 148 -19.90 -22.14 -9.83
CA SER A 148 -19.90 -23.58 -9.61
C SER A 148 -18.47 -24.14 -9.38
N ARG A 149 -18.41 -25.25 -8.60
CA ARG A 149 -17.18 -26.02 -8.35
C ARG A 149 -16.52 -26.45 -9.68
N GLY A 150 -15.34 -25.92 -9.99
CA GLY A 150 -14.55 -26.40 -11.12
C GLY A 150 -13.66 -25.37 -11.80
N GLU A 151 -13.93 -24.09 -11.68
CA GLU A 151 -13.06 -23.06 -12.23
C GLU A 151 -12.00 -22.62 -11.19
N LYS A 152 -10.73 -22.77 -11.55
CA LYS A 152 -9.63 -22.15 -10.80
C LYS A 152 -9.65 -20.63 -11.05
N VAL A 153 -10.53 -19.92 -10.37
CA VAL A 153 -10.45 -18.46 -10.36
C VAL A 153 -9.61 -18.03 -9.18
N VAL A 154 -8.49 -17.40 -9.45
CA VAL A 154 -7.65 -16.76 -8.44
C VAL A 154 -8.33 -15.46 -8.04
N LEU A 155 -9.12 -15.48 -6.97
CA LEU A 155 -9.84 -14.30 -6.48
C LEU A 155 -8.95 -13.25 -5.80
N ASN A 156 -7.66 -13.52 -5.65
CA ASN A 156 -6.70 -12.65 -4.99
C ASN A 156 -5.86 -11.81 -5.98
N PHE A 157 -6.33 -11.65 -7.23
CA PHE A 157 -5.69 -10.79 -8.22
C PHE A 157 -4.18 -11.02 -8.38
N GLY A 158 -3.71 -12.26 -8.14
CA GLY A 158 -2.32 -12.67 -8.35
C GLY A 158 -1.36 -12.39 -7.19
N GLY A 159 -1.83 -11.95 -6.02
CA GLY A 159 -0.95 -11.54 -4.91
C GLY A 159 0.08 -12.59 -4.47
N GLN A 160 1.26 -12.13 -4.09
CA GLN A 160 2.34 -12.94 -3.54
C GLN A 160 2.02 -13.42 -2.12
N ALA A 161 2.78 -14.39 -1.61
CA ALA A 161 2.57 -14.95 -0.27
C ALA A 161 2.59 -13.86 0.82
N ASN A 162 3.57 -12.97 0.78
CA ASN A 162 3.73 -11.86 1.71
C ASN A 162 2.64 -10.77 1.61
N GLU A 163 1.86 -10.73 0.53
CA GLU A 163 0.71 -9.86 0.36
C GLU A 163 -0.59 -10.48 0.88
N LEU A 164 -0.63 -11.82 0.99
CA LEU A 164 -1.84 -12.57 1.30
C LEU A 164 -1.88 -13.07 2.75
N TRP A 165 -0.74 -13.41 3.32
CA TRP A 165 -0.62 -13.95 4.67
C TRP A 165 0.75 -13.65 5.28
N CYS A 166 0.84 -13.58 6.61
CA CYS A 166 2.09 -13.54 7.36
C CYS A 166 2.01 -14.49 8.55
N GLU A 167 3.10 -15.16 8.86
CA GLU A 167 3.26 -15.86 10.13
C GLU A 167 3.41 -14.81 11.23
N GLY A 168 2.50 -14.84 12.21
CA GLY A 168 2.45 -13.91 13.34
C GLY A 168 3.61 -14.09 14.34
#